data_f787c4f8fdbe3d37682a5a45c4ec4644
#
_entry.id   f787c4f8fdbe3d37682a5a45c4ec4644
#
_cell.length_a   1.000
_cell.length_b   1.000
_cell.length_c   1.000
_cell.angle_alpha   90.00
_cell.angle_beta   90.00
_cell.angle_gamma   90.00
#
_symmetry.space_group_name_H-M   'P 1'
#
loop_
_entity.id
_entity.type
_entity.pdbx_description
1 polymer ?
#
loop_
_entity_poly.entity_id
_entity_poly.type
_entity_poly.pdbx_seq_one_letter_code
_entity_poly.pdbx_strand_id
1 'polypeptide(L)'
;QNLGKVAASPTFQDLIKSPFDETQFEFYATTQLVKNSNGVETNIGSPAIYSNVEPSPDKKYLLIERIDKPFSYLVTAYGFNSTMMITDMNGTLVKTIAKLPSSELEPRGNDNVLNAPRGYTWLSNTPSTLQWIEPLDSGMIKNKMEFHDAAYTLAAPFTSEPRLFCKTAMRMYGIAMLSNNTYFITEGSRAQHRQKLSSLNPDRSLNLLIDRSTDDAYNDPGTPMTEKNNFGRNTIKVINGTKIVMRGIGASPKGDLPFLNTFDIYTKEIKQLWRCEEPYYETVTDVLDYDKMIIVTNKQSQTEQPNYYIRDLKNNSAKVITAFPDPQPGLRGITKQKITYKRKDGVDLAADLYLPKGYDAKKDGPLPVMMW
;
A
#
# COMPACT_ATOMS: atom_id res chain seq x y z
N GLN A 1 6.70 -14.26 24.17
CA GLN A 1 5.82 -13.25 24.81
C GLN A 1 6.51 -12.78 26.09
N ASN A 2 6.81 -11.50 26.17
CA ASN A 2 7.47 -10.90 27.32
C ASN A 2 6.45 -10.60 28.41
N LEU A 3 6.09 -11.62 29.17
CA LEU A 3 5.16 -11.51 30.30
C LEU A 3 5.60 -10.39 31.25
N GLY A 4 4.95 -9.22 31.18
CA GLY A 4 5.15 -8.08 32.06
C GLY A 4 6.48 -7.32 31.92
N LYS A 5 7.32 -7.65 30.94
CA LYS A 5 8.56 -6.93 30.65
C LYS A 5 8.38 -6.04 29.40
N VAL A 6 8.97 -4.84 29.43
CA VAL A 6 9.04 -3.98 28.25
C VAL A 6 9.84 -4.74 27.19
N ALA A 7 9.27 -4.91 25.99
CA ALA A 7 9.96 -5.52 24.87
C ALA A 7 11.23 -4.71 24.56
N ALA A 8 12.33 -5.41 24.26
CA ALA A 8 13.53 -4.77 23.73
C ALA A 8 13.21 -3.99 22.45
N SER A 9 14.01 -2.98 22.15
CA SER A 9 13.89 -2.28 20.86
C SER A 9 13.97 -3.29 19.72
N PRO A 10 13.25 -3.07 18.60
CA PRO A 10 13.49 -3.85 17.40
C PRO A 10 14.99 -3.85 17.10
N THR A 11 15.55 -5.03 16.87
CA THR A 11 16.92 -5.14 16.38
C THR A 11 16.88 -5.16 14.87
N PHE A 12 17.65 -4.29 14.25
CA PHE A 12 17.83 -4.25 12.81
C PHE A 12 19.16 -4.88 12.44
N GLN A 13 19.23 -5.48 11.26
CA GLN A 13 20.48 -5.89 10.63
C GLN A 13 21.11 -4.67 9.92
N ASP A 14 22.43 -4.73 9.71
CA ASP A 14 23.14 -3.78 8.85
C ASP A 14 23.02 -2.29 9.25
N LEU A 15 23.04 -2.02 10.55
CA LEU A 15 23.10 -0.67 11.08
C LEU A 15 24.51 -0.07 10.94
N ILE A 16 24.59 1.26 10.96
CA ILE A 16 25.85 2.00 11.17
C ILE A 16 26.38 1.61 12.54
N LYS A 17 27.65 1.20 12.62
CA LYS A 17 28.32 0.73 13.86
C LYS A 17 29.52 1.56 14.24
N SER A 18 30.06 2.34 13.31
CA SER A 18 31.28 3.11 13.50
C SER A 18 31.25 4.41 12.68
N PRO A 19 32.10 5.40 13.00
CA PRO A 19 32.27 6.60 12.17
C PRO A 19 32.74 6.28 10.73
N PHE A 20 33.40 5.15 10.53
CA PHE A 20 33.79 4.71 9.20
C PHE A 20 32.56 4.27 8.38
N ASP A 21 31.66 3.48 8.98
CA ASP A 21 30.40 3.09 8.31
C ASP A 21 29.54 4.31 7.98
N GLU A 22 29.52 5.32 8.87
CA GLU A 22 28.84 6.59 8.64
C GLU A 22 29.40 7.31 7.39
N THR A 23 30.73 7.36 7.27
CA THR A 23 31.43 7.94 6.11
C THR A 23 31.11 7.15 4.82
N GLN A 24 31.09 5.82 4.90
CA GLN A 24 30.72 4.96 3.76
C GLN A 24 29.26 5.18 3.36
N PHE A 25 28.33 5.21 4.33
CA PHE A 25 26.93 5.47 4.06
C PHE A 25 26.75 6.83 3.37
N GLU A 26 27.35 7.89 3.87
CA GLU A 26 27.27 9.21 3.26
C GLU A 26 27.81 9.21 1.82
N PHE A 27 28.95 8.56 1.61
CA PHE A 27 29.57 8.47 0.27
C PHE A 27 28.68 7.74 -0.74
N TYR A 28 28.16 6.56 -0.38
CA TYR A 28 27.37 5.73 -1.31
C TYR A 28 25.93 6.19 -1.46
N ALA A 29 25.33 6.81 -0.44
CA ALA A 29 23.95 7.27 -0.47
C ALA A 29 23.80 8.70 -1.06
N THR A 30 24.89 9.48 -1.14
CA THR A 30 24.84 10.82 -1.76
C THR A 30 24.63 10.70 -3.25
N THR A 31 23.59 11.35 -3.74
CA THR A 31 23.18 11.33 -5.15
C THR A 31 22.93 12.74 -5.68
N GLN A 32 23.09 12.93 -6.99
CA GLN A 32 22.71 14.15 -7.70
C GLN A 32 21.37 13.95 -8.39
N LEU A 33 20.38 14.78 -8.09
CA LEU A 33 19.14 14.79 -8.87
C LEU A 33 19.41 15.42 -10.23
N VAL A 34 18.87 14.74 -11.27
CA VAL A 34 19.07 15.17 -12.66
C VAL A 34 17.73 15.21 -13.38
N LYS A 35 17.48 16.28 -14.10
CA LYS A 35 16.38 16.39 -15.07
C LYS A 35 16.90 15.98 -16.43
N ASN A 36 16.33 14.95 -17.02
CA ASN A 36 16.57 14.57 -18.40
C ASN A 36 15.44 15.09 -19.30
N SER A 37 15.79 15.89 -20.29
CA SER A 37 14.86 16.42 -21.28
C SER A 37 15.41 16.12 -22.68
N ASN A 38 14.81 15.14 -23.35
CA ASN A 38 15.25 14.72 -24.73
C ASN A 38 16.74 14.36 -24.81
N GLY A 39 17.28 13.70 -23.78
CA GLY A 39 18.69 13.30 -23.73
C GLY A 39 19.64 14.36 -23.18
N VAL A 40 19.16 15.56 -22.89
CA VAL A 40 19.95 16.61 -22.21
C VAL A 40 19.71 16.53 -20.70
N GLU A 41 20.78 16.33 -19.95
CA GLU A 41 20.78 16.26 -18.49
C GLU A 41 21.12 17.61 -17.87
N THR A 42 20.33 17.99 -16.87
CA THR A 42 20.54 19.22 -16.10
C THR A 42 20.45 18.90 -14.62
N ASN A 43 21.44 19.29 -13.84
CA ASN A 43 21.43 19.07 -12.40
C ASN A 43 20.30 19.86 -11.72
N ILE A 44 19.64 19.23 -10.76
CA ILE A 44 18.64 19.83 -9.87
C ILE A 44 19.23 19.93 -8.47
N GLY A 45 19.40 21.15 -7.97
CA GLY A 45 19.96 21.39 -6.66
C GLY A 45 21.40 20.88 -6.51
N SER A 46 21.82 20.58 -5.28
CA SER A 46 23.14 20.07 -4.94
C SER A 46 23.08 18.58 -4.59
N PRO A 47 24.20 17.84 -4.70
CA PRO A 47 24.25 16.46 -4.22
C PRO A 47 23.85 16.37 -2.74
N ALA A 48 23.03 15.37 -2.40
CA ALA A 48 22.58 15.08 -1.04
C ALA A 48 22.08 13.63 -0.92
N ILE A 49 21.69 13.20 0.26
CA ILE A 49 21.04 11.92 0.47
C ILE A 49 19.52 12.13 0.37
N TYR A 50 18.96 11.79 -0.76
CA TYR A 50 17.54 11.94 -1.03
C TYR A 50 16.80 10.61 -0.78
N SER A 51 15.85 10.60 0.15
CA SER A 51 14.98 9.43 0.42
C SER A 51 13.72 9.42 -0.42
N ASN A 52 13.22 10.60 -0.80
CA ASN A 52 12.05 10.74 -1.67
C ASN A 52 12.14 11.99 -2.55
N VAL A 53 11.70 11.86 -3.80
CA VAL A 53 11.55 12.97 -4.76
C VAL A 53 10.29 12.74 -5.57
N GLU A 54 9.30 13.59 -5.40
CA GLU A 54 8.01 13.48 -6.07
C GLU A 54 7.63 14.80 -6.78
N PRO A 55 7.46 14.82 -8.11
CA PRO A 55 6.98 16.01 -8.80
C PRO A 55 5.50 16.28 -8.48
N SER A 56 5.12 17.55 -8.37
CA SER A 56 3.70 17.95 -8.29
C SER A 56 2.92 17.49 -9.52
N PRO A 57 1.58 17.33 -9.43
CA PRO A 57 0.76 16.93 -10.58
C PRO A 57 0.95 17.81 -11.81
N ASP A 58 1.10 19.13 -11.65
CA ASP A 58 1.36 20.09 -12.75
C ASP A 58 2.84 20.21 -13.13
N LYS A 59 3.73 19.43 -12.46
CA LYS A 59 5.18 19.39 -12.71
C LYS A 59 5.88 20.75 -12.55
N LYS A 60 5.39 21.61 -11.67
CA LYS A 60 6.03 22.90 -11.36
C LYS A 60 6.93 22.84 -10.13
N TYR A 61 6.71 21.88 -9.25
CA TYR A 61 7.40 21.73 -7.98
C TYR A 61 7.84 20.30 -7.76
N LEU A 62 8.86 20.14 -6.91
CA LEU A 62 9.30 18.85 -6.37
C LEU A 62 9.05 18.85 -4.86
N LEU A 63 8.43 17.80 -4.36
CA LEU A 63 8.46 17.43 -2.96
C LEU A 63 9.70 16.58 -2.74
N ILE A 64 10.58 17.01 -1.87
CA ILE A 64 11.86 16.35 -1.61
C ILE A 64 11.96 16.03 -0.13
N GLU A 65 12.33 14.80 0.18
CA GLU A 65 12.79 14.40 1.50
C GLU A 65 14.30 14.14 1.45
N ARG A 66 15.03 14.90 2.23
CA ARG A 66 16.49 14.78 2.37
C ARG A 66 16.83 14.25 3.73
N ILE A 67 17.67 13.23 3.80
CA ILE A 67 18.24 12.72 5.04
C ILE A 67 19.31 13.68 5.53
N ASP A 68 19.25 14.03 6.83
CA ASP A 68 20.15 14.97 7.48
C ASP A 68 20.99 14.28 8.58
N LYS A 69 22.18 14.80 8.84
CA LYS A 69 22.98 14.42 10.01
C LYS A 69 22.40 14.99 11.32
N PRO A 70 22.68 14.34 12.46
CA PRO A 70 23.49 13.13 12.64
C PRO A 70 22.70 11.88 12.21
N PHE A 71 23.42 10.88 11.68
CA PHE A 71 22.81 9.59 11.37
C PHE A 71 22.66 8.76 12.64
N SER A 72 21.66 7.87 12.65
CA SER A 72 21.41 6.99 13.79
C SER A 72 22.21 5.70 13.71
N TYR A 73 22.64 5.21 14.87
CA TYR A 73 23.23 3.89 15.05
C TYR A 73 22.22 2.84 15.55
N LEU A 74 20.96 3.24 15.76
CA LEU A 74 19.92 2.41 16.37
C LEU A 74 18.77 2.06 15.43
N VAL A 75 18.61 2.80 14.34
CA VAL A 75 17.55 2.58 13.34
C VAL A 75 18.13 2.56 11.93
N THR A 76 17.39 2.03 10.99
CA THR A 76 17.76 2.02 9.57
C THR A 76 17.68 3.42 8.96
N ALA A 77 18.25 3.61 7.77
CA ALA A 77 18.27 4.90 7.06
C ALA A 77 16.89 5.52 6.85
N TYR A 78 15.84 4.71 6.73
CA TYR A 78 14.43 5.18 6.63
C TYR A 78 13.92 5.87 7.89
N GLY A 79 14.61 5.68 9.01
CA GLY A 79 14.27 6.31 10.28
C GLY A 79 15.24 7.42 10.70
N PHE A 80 16.14 7.90 9.86
CA PHE A 80 17.05 8.98 10.18
C PHE A 80 16.33 10.34 10.21
N ASN A 81 16.98 11.33 10.81
CA ASN A 81 16.52 12.71 10.71
C ASN A 81 16.39 13.10 9.24
N SER A 82 15.33 13.80 8.89
CA SER A 82 15.15 14.28 7.53
C SER A 82 14.52 15.67 7.46
N THR A 83 14.70 16.33 6.34
CA THR A 83 14.02 17.59 6.02
C THR A 83 13.10 17.38 4.83
N MET A 84 11.81 17.65 5.06
CA MET A 84 10.80 17.70 4.01
C MET A 84 10.73 19.12 3.45
N MET A 85 10.89 19.25 2.12
CA MET A 85 10.93 20.55 1.45
C MET A 85 10.24 20.54 0.10
N ILE A 86 9.81 21.71 -0.34
CA ILE A 86 9.32 21.96 -1.71
C ILE A 86 10.36 22.81 -2.43
N THR A 87 10.77 22.38 -3.61
CA THR A 87 11.61 23.17 -4.54
C THR A 87 10.86 23.41 -5.84
N ASP A 88 11.35 24.35 -6.65
CA ASP A 88 11.00 24.42 -8.07
C ASP A 88 11.69 23.28 -8.84
N MET A 89 11.42 23.18 -10.15
CA MET A 89 12.00 22.15 -11.02
C MET A 89 13.49 22.35 -11.33
N ASN A 90 14.11 23.40 -10.81
CA ASN A 90 15.56 23.66 -10.91
C ASN A 90 16.26 23.38 -9.58
N GLY A 91 15.51 23.01 -8.54
CA GLY A 91 16.04 22.72 -7.20
C GLY A 91 16.13 23.96 -6.29
N THR A 92 15.59 25.13 -6.72
CA THR A 92 15.53 26.31 -5.86
C THR A 92 14.51 26.06 -4.74
N LEU A 93 14.92 26.22 -3.48
CA LEU A 93 14.06 26.06 -2.33
C LEU A 93 12.89 27.05 -2.36
N VAL A 94 11.67 26.53 -2.35
CA VAL A 94 10.43 27.31 -2.23
C VAL A 94 9.98 27.37 -0.78
N LYS A 95 9.94 26.20 -0.10
CA LYS A 95 9.55 26.14 1.31
C LYS A 95 10.13 24.89 1.99
N THR A 96 10.67 25.06 3.18
CA THR A 96 10.89 23.95 4.12
C THR A 96 9.55 23.66 4.82
N ILE A 97 9.05 22.45 4.68
CA ILE A 97 7.76 22.03 5.24
C ILE A 97 7.94 21.56 6.66
N ALA A 98 8.90 20.65 6.91
CA ALA A 98 9.18 20.12 8.23
C ALA A 98 10.63 19.65 8.35
N LYS A 99 11.13 19.64 9.57
CA LYS A 99 12.31 18.88 9.99
C LYS A 99 11.82 17.72 10.84
N LEU A 100 12.02 16.52 10.34
CA LEU A 100 11.54 15.29 10.95
C LEU A 100 12.65 14.70 11.83
N PRO A 101 12.35 14.42 13.10
CA PRO A 101 13.34 13.80 14.00
C PRO A 101 13.50 12.30 13.67
N SER A 102 14.56 11.71 14.18
CA SER A 102 14.80 10.26 14.04
C SER A 102 13.66 9.44 14.64
N SER A 103 13.34 8.32 14.00
CA SER A 103 12.37 7.32 14.49
C SER A 103 12.83 6.64 15.81
N GLU A 104 14.04 6.88 16.28
CA GLU A 104 14.44 6.49 17.64
C GLU A 104 13.51 7.08 18.73
N LEU A 105 12.91 8.24 18.44
CA LEU A 105 11.99 8.94 19.32
C LEU A 105 10.55 8.43 19.21
N GLU A 106 10.27 7.49 18.30
CA GLU A 106 8.93 6.93 18.15
C GLU A 106 8.53 6.14 19.40
N PRO A 107 7.36 6.44 20.02
CA PRO A 107 6.88 5.69 21.16
C PRO A 107 6.59 4.25 20.78
N ARG A 108 6.96 3.29 21.63
CA ARG A 108 6.75 1.87 21.36
C ARG A 108 5.31 1.44 21.58
N GLY A 109 4.89 0.47 20.80
CA GLY A 109 3.57 -0.14 20.89
C GLY A 109 2.80 -0.05 19.58
N ASN A 110 1.79 -0.91 19.44
CA ASN A 110 0.90 -0.87 18.29
C ASN A 110 0.18 0.47 18.24
N ASP A 111 0.01 1.00 17.03
CA ASP A 111 -0.69 2.26 16.75
C ASP A 111 -0.03 3.52 17.33
N ASN A 112 1.15 3.42 17.94
CA ASN A 112 1.96 4.59 18.22
C ASN A 112 2.68 5.04 16.93
N VAL A 113 2.95 6.33 16.85
CA VAL A 113 3.66 6.96 15.73
C VAL A 113 4.60 8.03 16.26
N LEU A 114 5.58 8.41 15.48
CA LEU A 114 6.44 9.55 15.80
C LEU A 114 5.56 10.81 15.99
N ASN A 115 5.87 11.60 17.03
CA ASN A 115 5.19 12.89 17.25
C ASN A 115 5.71 13.94 16.25
N ALA A 116 5.42 13.69 15.00
CA ALA A 116 5.82 14.53 13.86
C ALA A 116 4.84 14.33 12.69
N PRO A 117 4.75 15.28 11.78
CA PRO A 117 3.99 15.12 10.55
C PRO A 117 4.52 13.97 9.69
N ARG A 118 3.62 13.26 8.99
CA ARG A 118 3.94 12.08 8.18
C ARG A 118 3.03 11.95 6.95
N GLY A 119 3.38 11.03 6.04
CA GLY A 119 2.53 10.71 4.88
C GLY A 119 2.37 11.87 3.91
N TYR A 120 3.44 12.61 3.68
CA TYR A 120 3.45 13.71 2.73
C TYR A 120 3.26 13.21 1.31
N THR A 121 2.32 13.80 0.58
CA THR A 121 2.09 13.52 -0.84
C THR A 121 1.29 14.64 -1.49
N TRP A 122 1.27 14.68 -2.83
CA TRP A 122 0.46 15.61 -3.59
C TRP A 122 -0.99 15.11 -3.71
N LEU A 123 -1.97 16.00 -3.54
CA LEU A 123 -3.35 15.69 -3.92
C LEU A 123 -3.43 15.43 -5.44
N SER A 124 -3.99 14.28 -5.81
CA SER A 124 -3.93 13.78 -7.19
C SER A 124 -4.62 14.64 -8.24
N ASN A 125 -5.65 15.42 -7.87
CA ASN A 125 -6.48 16.20 -8.80
C ASN A 125 -6.24 17.71 -8.76
N THR A 126 -5.30 18.17 -7.95
CA THR A 126 -4.95 19.58 -7.87
C THR A 126 -3.57 19.80 -8.47
N PRO A 127 -3.30 20.96 -9.08
CA PRO A 127 -2.02 21.22 -9.71
C PRO A 127 -0.83 21.06 -8.76
N SER A 128 -0.91 21.69 -7.59
CA SER A 128 0.18 21.72 -6.61
C SER A 128 -0.37 21.97 -5.20
N THR A 129 -1.06 20.98 -4.64
CA THR A 129 -1.51 20.98 -3.25
C THR A 129 -0.90 19.81 -2.51
N LEU A 130 -0.05 20.11 -1.54
CA LEU A 130 0.53 19.13 -0.63
C LEU A 130 -0.49 18.72 0.43
N GLN A 131 -0.49 17.45 0.84
CA GLN A 131 -1.19 16.95 2.02
C GLN A 131 -0.24 16.18 2.94
N TRP A 132 -0.56 16.14 4.23
CA TRP A 132 0.14 15.32 5.24
C TRP A 132 -0.78 15.06 6.44
N ILE A 133 -0.32 14.21 7.34
CA ILE A 133 -1.03 13.79 8.55
C ILE A 133 -0.20 14.17 9.77
N GLU A 134 -0.85 14.69 10.81
CA GLU A 134 -0.24 15.01 12.11
C GLU A 134 -0.94 14.24 13.23
N PRO A 135 -0.19 13.67 14.18
CA PRO A 135 -0.78 13.06 15.36
C PRO A 135 -1.25 14.17 16.32
N LEU A 136 -2.48 14.05 16.82
CA LEU A 136 -3.05 14.99 17.78
C LEU A 136 -2.80 14.57 19.24
N ASP A 137 -2.37 13.32 19.44
CA ASP A 137 -2.16 12.66 20.73
C ASP A 137 -0.69 12.55 21.13
N SER A 138 0.18 13.38 20.54
CA SER A 138 1.64 13.30 20.70
C SER A 138 2.24 11.96 20.29
N GLY A 139 1.61 11.29 19.31
CA GLY A 139 2.02 9.98 18.79
C GLY A 139 1.64 8.80 19.67
N MET A 140 0.94 8.99 20.79
CA MET A 140 0.59 7.92 21.74
C MET A 140 -0.90 7.62 21.73
N ILE A 141 -1.30 6.54 21.09
CA ILE A 141 -2.70 6.12 20.92
C ILE A 141 -3.46 5.91 22.24
N LYS A 142 -2.75 5.63 23.35
CA LYS A 142 -3.33 5.48 24.69
C LYS A 142 -3.83 6.79 25.31
N ASN A 143 -3.43 7.94 24.79
CA ASN A 143 -3.91 9.23 25.27
C ASN A 143 -5.40 9.34 24.91
N LYS A 144 -6.24 9.63 25.90
CA LYS A 144 -7.70 9.72 25.69
C LYS A 144 -8.04 10.99 24.95
N MET A 145 -8.32 10.86 23.65
CA MET A 145 -8.72 11.93 22.76
C MET A 145 -9.86 11.46 21.84
N GLU A 146 -10.69 12.39 21.40
CA GLU A 146 -11.74 12.13 20.41
C GLU A 146 -11.14 11.77 19.04
N PHE A 147 -10.08 12.51 18.65
CA PHE A 147 -9.38 12.31 17.41
C PHE A 147 -7.90 12.12 17.67
N HIS A 148 -7.30 11.13 17.03
CA HIS A 148 -5.89 10.81 17.17
C HIS A 148 -5.03 11.35 16.05
N ASP A 149 -5.60 11.55 14.85
CA ASP A 149 -4.90 12.13 13.71
C ASP A 149 -5.71 13.24 13.04
N ALA A 150 -5.00 14.21 12.45
CA ALA A 150 -5.56 15.21 11.56
C ALA A 150 -4.77 15.27 10.26
N ALA A 151 -5.45 15.36 9.12
CA ALA A 151 -4.83 15.65 7.84
C ALA A 151 -4.89 17.14 7.55
N TYR A 152 -3.84 17.65 6.91
CA TYR A 152 -3.71 19.04 6.50
C TYR A 152 -3.38 19.15 5.02
N THR A 153 -3.68 20.29 4.43
CA THR A 153 -3.34 20.63 3.05
C THR A 153 -2.72 22.01 2.93
N LEU A 154 -1.81 22.16 1.98
CA LEU A 154 -1.17 23.44 1.66
C LEU A 154 -1.02 23.57 0.14
N ALA A 155 -1.70 24.54 -0.44
CA ALA A 155 -1.65 24.80 -1.88
C ALA A 155 -0.55 25.78 -2.26
N ALA A 156 -0.04 25.67 -3.49
CA ALA A 156 0.86 26.69 -4.06
C ALA A 156 0.18 28.08 -4.02
N PRO A 157 0.96 29.15 -3.80
CA PRO A 157 2.42 29.23 -3.71
C PRO A 157 3.02 28.90 -2.33
N PHE A 158 2.31 28.19 -1.46
CA PHE A 158 2.73 27.69 -0.14
C PHE A 158 3.00 28.81 0.90
N THR A 159 2.44 29.98 0.71
CA THR A 159 2.60 31.15 1.60
C THR A 159 1.49 31.26 2.65
N SER A 160 0.37 30.57 2.44
CA SER A 160 -0.74 30.53 3.40
C SER A 160 -0.46 29.57 4.56
N GLU A 161 -1.28 29.67 5.61
CA GLU A 161 -1.29 28.64 6.64
C GLU A 161 -1.92 27.33 6.12
N PRO A 162 -1.46 26.17 6.63
CA PRO A 162 -2.07 24.89 6.32
C PRO A 162 -3.57 24.88 6.70
N ARG A 163 -4.38 24.21 5.87
CA ARG A 163 -5.81 24.05 6.13
C ARG A 163 -6.09 22.66 6.64
N LEU A 164 -6.88 22.56 7.71
CA LEU A 164 -7.39 21.28 8.18
C LEU A 164 -8.22 20.61 7.07
N PHE A 165 -7.89 19.37 6.77
CA PHE A 165 -8.57 18.57 5.77
C PHE A 165 -9.64 17.67 6.40
N CYS A 166 -9.26 16.83 7.37
CA CYS A 166 -10.17 16.02 8.19
C CYS A 166 -9.45 15.53 9.45
N LYS A 167 -10.22 14.90 10.36
CA LYS A 167 -9.70 14.24 11.56
C LYS A 167 -10.20 12.80 11.61
N THR A 168 -9.45 11.90 12.25
CA THR A 168 -9.82 10.49 12.45
C THR A 168 -9.70 10.09 13.92
N ALA A 169 -10.59 9.20 14.36
CA ALA A 169 -10.61 8.67 15.73
C ALA A 169 -9.58 7.55 15.94
N MET A 170 -9.08 6.92 14.87
CA MET A 170 -7.96 5.97 14.88
C MET A 170 -6.82 6.53 14.05
N ARG A 171 -5.71 5.75 13.92
CA ARG A 171 -4.62 6.17 13.03
C ARG A 171 -5.09 6.25 11.58
N MET A 172 -4.84 7.38 10.96
CA MET A 172 -5.10 7.57 9.54
C MET A 172 -4.03 6.85 8.72
N TYR A 173 -4.46 5.93 7.87
CA TYR A 173 -3.59 5.15 6.99
C TYR A 173 -3.43 5.76 5.61
N GLY A 174 -4.42 6.53 5.16
CA GLY A 174 -4.33 7.19 3.86
C GLY A 174 -5.59 7.94 3.46
N ILE A 175 -5.39 8.76 2.44
CA ILE A 175 -6.42 9.54 1.76
C ILE A 175 -6.35 9.16 0.28
N ALA A 176 -7.43 8.64 -0.26
CA ALA A 176 -7.54 8.32 -1.67
C ALA A 176 -8.59 9.21 -2.33
N MET A 177 -8.29 9.67 -3.53
CA MET A 177 -9.17 10.50 -4.28
C MET A 177 -9.97 9.71 -5.30
N LEU A 178 -11.25 10.07 -5.45
CA LEU A 178 -12.16 9.53 -6.45
C LEU A 178 -12.21 10.45 -7.68
N SER A 179 -12.55 9.88 -8.84
CA SER A 179 -12.64 10.62 -10.10
C SER A 179 -13.75 11.69 -10.13
N ASN A 180 -14.68 11.65 -9.17
CA ASN A 180 -15.74 12.67 -8.97
C ASN A 180 -15.36 13.77 -7.96
N ASN A 181 -14.06 13.89 -7.61
CA ASN A 181 -13.54 14.85 -6.63
C ASN A 181 -13.97 14.62 -5.16
N THR A 182 -14.53 13.46 -4.83
CA THR A 182 -14.69 13.02 -3.44
C THR A 182 -13.42 12.36 -2.93
N TYR A 183 -13.34 12.14 -1.60
CA TYR A 183 -12.17 11.51 -0.98
C TYR A 183 -12.61 10.34 -0.10
N PHE A 184 -11.81 9.29 -0.12
CA PHE A 184 -11.87 8.21 0.87
C PHE A 184 -10.77 8.41 1.90
N ILE A 185 -11.15 8.23 3.15
CA ILE A 185 -10.26 8.26 4.30
C ILE A 185 -10.22 6.86 4.90
N THR A 186 -9.04 6.30 4.99
CA THR A 186 -8.83 5.01 5.64
C THR A 186 -8.18 5.24 6.99
N GLU A 187 -8.81 4.74 8.04
CA GLU A 187 -8.28 4.74 9.40
C GLU A 187 -8.31 3.32 10.00
N GLY A 188 -7.48 3.05 10.99
CA GLY A 188 -7.48 1.74 11.61
C GLY A 188 -6.67 1.64 12.90
N SER A 189 -6.73 0.47 13.51
CA SER A 189 -5.96 0.09 14.69
C SER A 189 -5.44 -1.34 14.52
N ARG A 190 -4.12 -1.50 14.57
CA ARG A 190 -3.47 -2.81 14.57
C ARG A 190 -3.75 -3.56 15.86
N ALA A 191 -3.81 -2.84 16.99
CA ALA A 191 -4.10 -3.43 18.28
C ALA A 191 -5.52 -4.02 18.36
N GLN A 192 -6.48 -3.40 17.67
CA GLN A 192 -7.88 -3.85 17.63
C GLN A 192 -8.20 -4.71 16.41
N HIS A 193 -7.24 -4.93 15.51
CA HIS A 193 -7.45 -5.63 14.22
C HIS A 193 -8.64 -5.04 13.46
N ARG A 194 -8.73 -3.71 13.39
CA ARG A 194 -9.88 -2.99 12.82
C ARG A 194 -9.46 -1.98 11.78
N GLN A 195 -10.25 -1.89 10.73
CA GLN A 195 -10.09 -0.90 9.67
C GLN A 195 -11.44 -0.29 9.31
N LYS A 196 -11.44 1.03 9.08
CA LYS A 196 -12.60 1.76 8.59
C LYS A 196 -12.26 2.48 7.30
N LEU A 197 -13.22 2.50 6.39
CA LEU A 197 -13.22 3.32 5.19
C LEU A 197 -14.38 4.31 5.29
N SER A 198 -14.10 5.59 5.14
CA SER A 198 -15.10 6.65 5.16
C SER A 198 -14.98 7.54 3.92
N SER A 199 -16.08 8.13 3.48
CA SER A 199 -16.05 9.24 2.52
C SER A 199 -16.04 10.58 3.25
N LEU A 200 -15.35 11.56 2.67
CA LEU A 200 -15.28 12.91 3.21
C LEU A 200 -16.48 13.75 2.72
N ASN A 201 -17.27 14.29 3.64
CA ASN A 201 -18.34 15.20 3.35
C ASN A 201 -17.83 16.64 3.08
N PRO A 202 -18.63 17.53 2.44
CA PRO A 202 -18.26 18.92 2.21
C PRO A 202 -17.93 19.71 3.47
N ASP A 203 -18.59 19.39 4.60
CA ASP A 203 -18.36 19.99 5.92
C ASP A 203 -17.14 19.42 6.67
N ARG A 204 -16.37 18.55 6.01
CA ARG A 204 -15.19 17.86 6.54
C ARG A 204 -15.49 16.76 7.58
N SER A 205 -16.74 16.43 7.80
CA SER A 205 -17.12 15.24 8.56
C SER A 205 -16.90 13.95 7.74
N LEU A 206 -16.78 12.82 8.43
CA LEU A 206 -16.58 11.52 7.80
C LEU A 206 -17.91 10.74 7.77
N ASN A 207 -18.30 10.26 6.61
CA ASN A 207 -19.39 9.32 6.44
C ASN A 207 -18.83 7.90 6.34
N LEU A 208 -19.05 7.08 7.36
CA LEU A 208 -18.55 5.71 7.44
C LEU A 208 -19.18 4.85 6.34
N LEU A 209 -18.36 4.23 5.53
CA LEU A 209 -18.77 3.30 4.45
C LEU A 209 -18.58 1.84 4.86
N ILE A 210 -17.39 1.49 5.32
CA ILE A 210 -17.00 0.13 5.68
C ILE A 210 -16.32 0.17 7.06
N ASP A 211 -16.70 -0.75 7.93
CA ASP A 211 -16.07 -0.99 9.24
C ASP A 211 -15.90 -2.50 9.40
N ARG A 212 -14.64 -2.97 9.45
CA ARG A 212 -14.37 -4.40 9.45
C ARG A 212 -13.21 -4.80 10.36
N SER A 213 -13.21 -6.06 10.78
CA SER A 213 -12.01 -6.71 11.30
C SER A 213 -11.03 -6.99 10.16
N THR A 214 -9.74 -6.73 10.38
CA THR A 214 -8.67 -7.12 9.44
C THR A 214 -8.40 -8.62 9.45
N ASP A 215 -8.88 -9.35 10.46
CA ASP A 215 -8.78 -10.81 10.55
C ASP A 215 -9.87 -11.52 9.76
N ASP A 216 -10.94 -10.80 9.41
CA ASP A 216 -12.04 -11.34 8.60
C ASP A 216 -11.70 -11.27 7.11
N ALA A 217 -10.93 -12.24 6.66
CA ALA A 217 -10.57 -12.35 5.24
C ALA A 217 -11.75 -12.76 4.34
N TYR A 218 -12.78 -13.42 4.88
CA TYR A 218 -13.91 -13.91 4.09
C TYR A 218 -14.86 -12.78 3.66
N ASN A 219 -14.97 -11.74 4.49
CA ASN A 219 -15.78 -10.56 4.21
C ASN A 219 -14.94 -9.36 3.74
N ASP A 220 -13.71 -9.59 3.26
CA ASP A 220 -12.90 -8.54 2.68
C ASP A 220 -13.57 -7.99 1.40
N PRO A 221 -13.98 -6.71 1.36
CA PRO A 221 -14.65 -6.12 0.20
C PRO A 221 -13.71 -5.93 -0.99
N GLY A 222 -12.41 -6.13 -0.80
CA GLY A 222 -11.37 -5.91 -1.80
C GLY A 222 -10.82 -4.49 -1.83
N THR A 223 -10.11 -4.20 -2.90
CA THR A 223 -9.41 -2.92 -3.14
C THR A 223 -10.03 -2.19 -4.33
N PRO A 224 -10.27 -0.88 -4.24
CA PRO A 224 -10.79 -0.09 -5.35
C PRO A 224 -9.87 -0.12 -6.58
N MET A 225 -10.45 -0.24 -7.75
CA MET A 225 -9.76 -0.05 -9.02
C MET A 225 -9.55 1.44 -9.30
N THR A 226 -8.42 1.76 -9.90
CA THR A 226 -8.04 3.14 -10.19
C THR A 226 -7.88 3.39 -11.69
N GLU A 227 -7.99 4.64 -12.08
CA GLU A 227 -7.66 5.13 -13.41
C GLU A 227 -6.69 6.32 -13.32
N LYS A 228 -6.04 6.66 -14.43
CA LYS A 228 -5.23 7.87 -14.54
C LYS A 228 -6.12 9.08 -14.81
N ASN A 229 -5.97 10.12 -13.99
CA ASN A 229 -6.61 11.42 -14.25
C ASN A 229 -5.78 12.26 -15.24
N ASN A 230 -6.22 13.49 -15.52
CA ASN A 230 -5.58 14.42 -16.46
C ASN A 230 -4.13 14.81 -16.09
N PHE A 231 -3.71 14.57 -14.83
CA PHE A 231 -2.34 14.75 -14.36
C PHE A 231 -1.51 13.46 -14.43
N GLY A 232 -2.08 12.36 -14.93
CA GLY A 232 -1.44 11.05 -14.92
C GLY A 232 -1.36 10.40 -13.55
N ARG A 233 -2.10 10.91 -12.56
CA ARG A 233 -2.16 10.38 -11.18
C ARG A 233 -3.32 9.38 -11.04
N ASN A 234 -3.13 8.37 -10.20
CA ASN A 234 -4.17 7.41 -9.91
C ASN A 234 -5.30 8.04 -9.09
N THR A 235 -6.52 7.81 -9.52
CA THR A 235 -7.75 8.12 -8.80
C THR A 235 -8.68 6.92 -8.83
N ILE A 236 -9.49 6.72 -7.78
CA ILE A 236 -10.48 5.65 -7.76
C ILE A 236 -11.57 5.99 -8.79
N LYS A 237 -11.80 5.06 -9.72
CA LYS A 237 -12.81 5.24 -10.77
C LYS A 237 -14.22 5.17 -10.19
N VAL A 238 -15.00 6.24 -10.38
CA VAL A 238 -16.45 6.26 -10.11
C VAL A 238 -17.21 6.00 -11.41
N ILE A 239 -18.08 5.03 -11.41
CA ILE A 239 -18.98 4.68 -12.51
C ILE A 239 -20.43 4.94 -12.13
N ASN A 240 -21.28 5.25 -13.11
CA ASN A 240 -22.72 5.50 -12.91
C ASN A 240 -22.99 6.52 -11.75
N GLY A 241 -22.09 7.46 -11.52
CA GLY A 241 -22.20 8.54 -10.53
C GLY A 241 -21.95 8.13 -9.07
N THR A 242 -22.16 6.88 -8.67
CA THR A 242 -22.14 6.46 -7.26
C THR A 242 -21.35 5.19 -6.99
N LYS A 243 -20.96 4.44 -8.03
CA LYS A 243 -20.37 3.12 -7.85
C LYS A 243 -18.87 3.14 -8.12
N ILE A 244 -18.14 2.36 -7.35
CA ILE A 244 -16.72 2.04 -7.61
C ILE A 244 -16.59 0.55 -7.89
N VAL A 245 -15.53 0.18 -8.59
CA VAL A 245 -15.21 -1.23 -8.86
C VAL A 245 -14.15 -1.69 -7.86
N MET A 246 -14.39 -2.82 -7.21
CA MET A 246 -13.56 -3.41 -6.20
C MET A 246 -13.07 -4.79 -6.66
N ARG A 247 -11.77 -5.06 -6.57
CA ARG A 247 -11.21 -6.41 -6.78
C ARG A 247 -10.69 -6.98 -5.47
N GLY A 248 -10.82 -8.28 -5.28
CA GLY A 248 -10.35 -8.94 -4.07
C GLY A 248 -9.85 -10.35 -4.30
N ILE A 249 -9.16 -10.88 -3.30
CA ILE A 249 -8.61 -12.25 -3.29
C ILE A 249 -9.73 -13.29 -3.17
N GLY A 250 -10.82 -12.94 -2.46
CA GLY A 250 -11.97 -13.80 -2.30
C GLY A 250 -11.69 -15.04 -1.48
N ALA A 251 -11.04 -14.88 -0.33
CA ALA A 251 -10.77 -15.98 0.59
C ALA A 251 -12.05 -16.76 0.92
N SER A 252 -11.95 -18.09 0.95
CA SER A 252 -13.07 -18.97 1.28
C SER A 252 -12.57 -20.28 1.91
N PRO A 253 -13.45 -21.10 2.50
CA PRO A 253 -13.06 -22.42 3.01
C PRO A 253 -12.46 -23.36 1.94
N LYS A 254 -12.76 -23.10 0.65
CA LYS A 254 -12.20 -23.87 -0.48
C LYS A 254 -10.90 -23.31 -1.03
N GLY A 255 -10.43 -22.19 -0.53
CA GLY A 255 -9.29 -21.43 -1.03
C GLY A 255 -9.71 -20.07 -1.57
N ASP A 256 -8.79 -19.40 -2.25
CA ASP A 256 -9.01 -18.07 -2.79
C ASP A 256 -9.75 -18.16 -4.13
N LEU A 257 -10.86 -17.46 -4.22
CA LEU A 257 -11.67 -17.29 -5.44
C LEU A 257 -11.77 -15.80 -5.76
N PRO A 258 -10.77 -15.22 -6.45
CA PRO A 258 -10.73 -13.80 -6.76
C PRO A 258 -12.00 -13.29 -7.41
N PHE A 259 -12.33 -12.05 -7.11
CA PHE A 259 -13.59 -11.44 -7.54
C PHE A 259 -13.43 -10.02 -8.07
N LEU A 260 -14.45 -9.57 -8.77
CA LEU A 260 -14.70 -8.18 -9.12
C LEU A 260 -16.12 -7.83 -8.73
N ASN A 261 -16.28 -6.78 -7.92
CA ASN A 261 -17.57 -6.30 -7.43
C ASN A 261 -17.75 -4.83 -7.80
N THR A 262 -18.99 -4.34 -7.81
CA THR A 262 -19.26 -2.91 -7.60
C THR A 262 -19.63 -2.68 -6.15
N PHE A 263 -19.23 -1.52 -5.63
CA PHE A 263 -19.65 -0.98 -4.33
C PHE A 263 -20.28 0.38 -4.55
N ASP A 264 -21.52 0.56 -4.10
CA ASP A 264 -22.21 1.84 -4.17
C ASP A 264 -21.90 2.67 -2.93
N ILE A 265 -21.30 3.87 -3.10
CA ILE A 265 -20.81 4.70 -2.00
C ILE A 265 -21.92 5.37 -1.18
N TYR A 266 -23.17 5.40 -1.66
CA TYR A 266 -24.31 5.96 -0.94
C TYR A 266 -25.16 4.87 -0.28
N THR A 267 -25.52 3.83 -1.02
CA THR A 267 -26.37 2.75 -0.50
C THR A 267 -25.58 1.68 0.24
N LYS A 268 -24.25 1.65 0.05
CA LYS A 268 -23.30 0.62 0.55
C LYS A 268 -23.57 -0.78 0.00
N GLU A 269 -24.36 -0.87 -1.06
CA GLU A 269 -24.64 -2.13 -1.73
C GLU A 269 -23.39 -2.65 -2.43
N ILE A 270 -23.10 -3.94 -2.24
CA ILE A 270 -22.07 -4.69 -2.98
C ILE A 270 -22.77 -5.60 -3.98
N LYS A 271 -22.40 -5.49 -5.27
CA LYS A 271 -22.89 -6.38 -6.32
C LYS A 271 -21.74 -7.07 -7.03
N GLN A 272 -21.76 -8.40 -7.03
CA GLN A 272 -20.77 -9.20 -7.75
C GLN A 272 -20.91 -9.01 -9.25
N LEU A 273 -19.84 -8.68 -9.94
CA LEU A 273 -19.72 -8.61 -11.39
C LEU A 273 -19.12 -9.88 -11.97
N TRP A 274 -18.11 -10.39 -11.29
CA TRP A 274 -17.40 -11.59 -11.72
C TRP A 274 -16.72 -12.25 -10.52
N ARG A 275 -16.53 -13.57 -10.59
CA ARG A 275 -15.75 -14.35 -9.63
C ARG A 275 -15.02 -15.47 -10.33
N CYS A 276 -13.80 -15.77 -9.89
CA CYS A 276 -13.02 -16.90 -10.36
C CYS A 276 -13.72 -18.23 -10.01
N GLU A 277 -13.62 -19.21 -10.90
CA GLU A 277 -14.17 -20.55 -10.72
C GLU A 277 -13.06 -21.61 -10.75
N GLU A 278 -13.21 -22.63 -9.92
CA GLU A 278 -12.34 -23.81 -9.95
C GLU A 278 -12.35 -24.50 -11.33
N PRO A 279 -11.24 -25.11 -11.79
CA PRO A 279 -9.98 -25.33 -11.09
C PRO A 279 -8.95 -24.19 -11.24
N TYR A 280 -9.39 -23.04 -11.68
CA TYR A 280 -8.49 -21.93 -11.97
C TYR A 280 -8.29 -21.02 -10.77
N TYR A 281 -7.12 -20.37 -10.74
CA TYR A 281 -6.87 -19.17 -9.99
C TYR A 281 -6.71 -18.02 -10.98
N GLU A 282 -7.70 -17.14 -11.01
CA GLU A 282 -7.74 -16.06 -11.98
C GLU A 282 -8.00 -14.73 -11.28
N THR A 283 -7.10 -13.77 -11.48
CA THR A 283 -7.14 -12.45 -10.85
C THR A 283 -7.44 -11.36 -11.88
N VAL A 284 -8.21 -10.36 -11.50
CA VAL A 284 -8.42 -9.17 -12.31
C VAL A 284 -7.20 -8.26 -12.15
N THR A 285 -6.52 -7.94 -13.27
CA THR A 285 -5.36 -7.05 -13.29
C THR A 285 -5.75 -5.61 -13.63
N ASP A 286 -6.67 -5.43 -14.58
CA ASP A 286 -7.11 -4.11 -15.03
C ASP A 286 -8.54 -4.13 -15.57
N VAL A 287 -9.13 -2.93 -15.70
CA VAL A 287 -10.42 -2.69 -16.38
C VAL A 287 -10.17 -1.76 -17.56
N LEU A 288 -10.27 -2.31 -18.77
CA LEU A 288 -10.03 -1.56 -20.02
C LEU A 288 -11.19 -0.64 -20.41
N ASP A 289 -12.42 -1.08 -20.12
CA ASP A 289 -13.64 -0.32 -20.43
C ASP A 289 -14.66 -0.58 -19.32
N TYR A 290 -14.92 0.45 -18.53
CA TYR A 290 -15.86 0.36 -17.40
C TYR A 290 -17.34 0.31 -17.87
N ASP A 291 -17.65 0.92 -19.00
CA ASP A 291 -19.04 0.94 -19.53
C ASP A 291 -19.41 -0.40 -20.15
N LYS A 292 -18.48 -1.00 -20.89
CA LYS A 292 -18.65 -2.31 -21.50
C LYS A 292 -18.29 -3.47 -20.56
N MET A 293 -17.64 -3.19 -19.43
CA MET A 293 -17.07 -4.18 -18.51
C MET A 293 -16.10 -5.13 -19.21
N ILE A 294 -15.15 -4.55 -19.93
CA ILE A 294 -14.02 -5.27 -20.52
C ILE A 294 -12.85 -5.24 -19.53
N ILE A 295 -12.42 -6.41 -19.09
CA ILE A 295 -11.37 -6.55 -18.09
C ILE A 295 -10.18 -7.35 -18.63
N VAL A 296 -9.02 -7.14 -18.03
CA VAL A 296 -7.84 -7.98 -18.20
C VAL A 296 -7.70 -8.86 -16.95
N THR A 297 -7.52 -10.15 -17.18
CA THR A 297 -7.27 -11.11 -16.12
C THR A 297 -5.97 -11.86 -16.34
N ASN A 298 -5.35 -12.31 -15.24
CA ASN A 298 -4.26 -13.28 -15.25
C ASN A 298 -4.80 -14.61 -14.72
N LYS A 299 -4.78 -15.64 -15.55
CA LYS A 299 -5.39 -16.95 -15.30
C LYS A 299 -4.32 -18.04 -15.30
N GLN A 300 -4.40 -18.91 -14.30
CA GLN A 300 -3.52 -20.07 -14.13
C GLN A 300 -4.26 -21.25 -13.47
N SER A 301 -3.68 -22.43 -13.54
CA SER A 301 -4.13 -23.63 -12.81
C SER A 301 -2.94 -24.48 -12.41
N GLN A 302 -3.19 -25.65 -11.84
CA GLN A 302 -2.11 -26.60 -11.53
C GLN A 302 -1.38 -27.13 -12.79
N THR A 303 -2.03 -27.04 -13.94
CA THR A 303 -1.51 -27.58 -15.21
C THR A 303 -1.25 -26.50 -16.28
N GLU A 304 -1.74 -25.29 -16.04
CA GLU A 304 -1.61 -24.17 -16.97
C GLU A 304 -0.86 -23.02 -16.29
N GLN A 305 0.24 -22.56 -16.90
CA GLN A 305 1.01 -21.41 -16.44
C GLN A 305 0.22 -20.11 -16.59
N PRO A 306 0.57 -19.06 -15.82
CA PRO A 306 -0.11 -17.77 -15.89
C PRO A 306 -0.08 -17.17 -17.30
N ASN A 307 -1.26 -16.85 -17.83
CA ASN A 307 -1.42 -16.11 -19.07
C ASN A 307 -2.52 -15.06 -18.92
N TYR A 308 -2.44 -14.01 -19.75
CA TYR A 308 -3.41 -12.92 -19.71
C TYR A 308 -4.55 -13.13 -20.70
N TYR A 309 -5.73 -12.70 -20.26
CA TYR A 309 -6.98 -12.79 -21.03
C TYR A 309 -7.67 -11.43 -21.03
N ILE A 310 -8.31 -11.08 -22.13
CA ILE A 310 -9.35 -10.05 -22.18
C ILE A 310 -10.69 -10.75 -21.99
N ARG A 311 -11.48 -10.30 -21.01
CA ARG A 311 -12.84 -10.79 -20.77
C ARG A 311 -13.86 -9.69 -21.04
N ASP A 312 -14.92 -10.04 -21.74
CA ASP A 312 -16.14 -9.25 -21.84
C ASP A 312 -17.16 -9.85 -20.88
N LEU A 313 -17.42 -9.16 -19.77
CA LEU A 313 -18.31 -9.67 -18.72
C LEU A 313 -19.79 -9.60 -19.12
N LYS A 314 -20.17 -8.70 -20.05
CA LYS A 314 -21.56 -8.61 -20.54
C LYS A 314 -21.91 -9.75 -21.47
N ASN A 315 -20.94 -10.16 -22.32
CA ASN A 315 -21.13 -11.22 -23.30
C ASN A 315 -20.59 -12.58 -22.81
N ASN A 316 -20.08 -12.63 -21.57
CA ASN A 316 -19.48 -13.83 -20.95
C ASN A 316 -18.44 -14.50 -21.86
N SER A 317 -17.57 -13.70 -22.50
CA SER A 317 -16.54 -14.20 -23.39
C SER A 317 -15.13 -13.89 -22.88
N ALA A 318 -14.17 -14.73 -23.26
CA ALA A 318 -12.77 -14.56 -22.92
C ALA A 318 -11.88 -14.88 -24.11
N LYS A 319 -10.84 -14.05 -24.32
CA LYS A 319 -9.83 -14.24 -25.34
C LYS A 319 -8.45 -14.17 -24.71
N VAL A 320 -7.64 -15.20 -24.92
CA VAL A 320 -6.22 -15.20 -24.51
C VAL A 320 -5.44 -14.17 -25.33
N ILE A 321 -4.58 -13.42 -24.67
CA ILE A 321 -3.74 -12.39 -25.30
C ILE A 321 -2.23 -12.65 -25.16
N THR A 322 -1.82 -13.63 -24.33
CA THR A 322 -0.45 -14.07 -24.20
C THR A 322 -0.34 -15.57 -24.29
N ALA A 323 0.83 -16.06 -24.68
CA ALA A 323 1.15 -17.48 -24.73
C ALA A 323 2.56 -17.69 -24.13
N PHE A 324 2.70 -17.33 -22.84
CA PHE A 324 3.97 -17.51 -22.15
C PHE A 324 4.27 -19.00 -21.99
N PRO A 325 5.52 -19.44 -22.27
CA PRO A 325 5.93 -20.81 -22.02
C PRO A 325 6.01 -21.05 -20.51
N ASP A 326 5.91 -22.32 -20.12
CA ASP A 326 6.13 -22.72 -18.74
C ASP A 326 7.59 -22.38 -18.33
N PRO A 327 7.78 -21.50 -17.33
CA PRO A 327 9.13 -21.14 -16.90
C PRO A 327 9.87 -22.25 -16.15
N GLN A 328 9.14 -23.27 -15.68
CA GLN A 328 9.69 -24.35 -14.85
C GLN A 328 9.13 -25.72 -15.25
N PRO A 329 9.36 -26.20 -16.48
CA PRO A 329 8.79 -27.46 -16.97
C PRO A 329 9.19 -28.68 -16.14
N GLY A 330 10.32 -28.63 -15.43
CA GLY A 330 10.76 -29.69 -14.52
C GLY A 330 9.87 -29.87 -13.28
N LEU A 331 9.06 -28.87 -12.92
CA LEU A 331 8.11 -28.95 -11.80
C LEU A 331 6.73 -29.44 -12.21
N ARG A 332 6.51 -29.76 -13.48
CA ARG A 332 5.22 -30.29 -13.97
C ARG A 332 4.89 -31.63 -13.31
N GLY A 333 3.66 -31.70 -12.80
CA GLY A 333 3.15 -32.90 -12.16
C GLY A 333 3.49 -33.03 -10.67
N ILE A 334 4.13 -32.03 -10.06
CA ILE A 334 4.14 -31.88 -8.62
C ILE A 334 2.70 -31.75 -8.14
N THR A 335 2.32 -32.55 -7.15
CA THR A 335 1.01 -32.43 -6.51
C THR A 335 1.09 -31.50 -5.33
N LYS A 336 0.12 -30.60 -5.21
CA LYS A 336 -0.08 -29.71 -4.05
C LYS A 336 -1.31 -30.17 -3.30
N GLN A 337 -1.19 -30.38 -2.00
CA GLN A 337 -2.30 -30.77 -1.12
C GLN A 337 -2.33 -29.84 0.08
N LYS A 338 -3.51 -29.34 0.44
CA LYS A 338 -3.71 -28.68 1.73
C LYS A 338 -3.92 -29.77 2.78
N ILE A 339 -3.04 -29.81 3.77
CA ILE A 339 -3.17 -30.69 4.92
C ILE A 339 -3.55 -29.89 6.17
N THR A 340 -4.38 -30.48 7.02
CA THR A 340 -4.76 -29.88 8.30
C THR A 340 -4.35 -30.82 9.42
N TYR A 341 -3.86 -30.28 10.51
CA TYR A 341 -3.47 -31.05 11.68
C TYR A 341 -3.58 -30.20 12.94
N LYS A 342 -3.64 -30.89 14.11
CA LYS A 342 -3.70 -30.21 15.40
C LYS A 342 -2.32 -30.13 16.04
N ARG A 343 -1.99 -28.93 16.50
CA ARG A 343 -0.86 -28.72 17.40
C ARG A 343 -1.17 -29.37 18.77
N LYS A 344 -0.12 -29.67 19.57
CA LYS A 344 -0.28 -30.34 20.88
C LYS A 344 -1.21 -29.59 21.87
N ASP A 345 -1.34 -28.28 21.73
CA ASP A 345 -2.23 -27.44 22.53
C ASP A 345 -3.66 -27.31 21.95
N GLY A 346 -3.99 -28.08 20.91
CA GLY A 346 -5.32 -28.15 20.31
C GLY A 346 -5.57 -27.14 19.19
N VAL A 347 -4.63 -26.26 18.88
CA VAL A 347 -4.77 -25.28 17.80
C VAL A 347 -4.74 -25.99 16.45
N ASP A 348 -5.73 -25.69 15.59
CA ASP A 348 -5.77 -26.20 14.21
C ASP A 348 -4.74 -25.46 13.36
N LEU A 349 -3.92 -26.23 12.69
CA LEU A 349 -2.90 -25.76 11.74
C LEU A 349 -3.20 -26.29 10.35
N ALA A 350 -2.77 -25.53 9.33
CA ALA A 350 -2.81 -25.95 7.94
C ALA A 350 -1.46 -25.75 7.30
N ALA A 351 -1.12 -26.61 6.35
CA ALA A 351 0.08 -26.50 5.54
C ALA A 351 -0.21 -26.93 4.09
N ASP A 352 0.54 -26.37 3.17
CA ASP A 352 0.58 -26.84 1.78
C ASP A 352 1.70 -27.87 1.65
N LEU A 353 1.33 -29.11 1.33
CA LEU A 353 2.28 -30.21 1.08
C LEU A 353 2.51 -30.35 -0.43
N TYR A 354 3.76 -30.23 -0.84
CA TYR A 354 4.19 -30.44 -2.23
C TYR A 354 4.90 -31.80 -2.34
N LEU A 355 4.45 -32.64 -3.25
CA LEU A 355 5.01 -33.97 -3.48
C LEU A 355 5.50 -34.10 -4.92
N PRO A 356 6.63 -34.80 -5.15
CA PRO A 356 7.15 -35.08 -6.49
C PRO A 356 6.12 -35.78 -7.38
N LYS A 357 6.26 -35.60 -8.69
CA LYS A 357 5.41 -36.27 -9.67
C LYS A 357 5.45 -37.79 -9.49
N GLY A 358 4.27 -38.38 -9.33
CA GLY A 358 4.12 -39.84 -9.24
C GLY A 358 4.53 -40.47 -7.92
N TYR A 359 4.89 -39.66 -6.90
CA TYR A 359 5.26 -40.16 -5.59
C TYR A 359 4.08 -40.90 -4.91
N ASP A 360 4.38 -42.11 -4.44
CA ASP A 360 3.49 -42.96 -3.65
C ASP A 360 4.15 -43.32 -2.33
N ALA A 361 3.68 -42.75 -1.22
CA ALA A 361 4.26 -42.94 0.11
C ALA A 361 4.36 -44.40 0.55
N LYS A 362 3.52 -45.30 0.01
CA LYS A 362 3.53 -46.73 0.33
C LYS A 362 4.61 -47.49 -0.44
N LYS A 363 4.99 -46.99 -1.61
CA LYS A 363 5.98 -47.66 -2.50
C LYS A 363 7.37 -47.04 -2.41
N ASP A 364 7.42 -45.72 -2.35
CA ASP A 364 8.66 -44.96 -2.50
C ASP A 364 9.34 -44.65 -1.15
N GLY A 365 8.63 -44.89 -0.03
CA GLY A 365 9.14 -44.62 1.31
C GLY A 365 9.24 -43.12 1.66
N PRO A 366 9.83 -42.77 2.81
CA PRO A 366 9.90 -41.39 3.28
C PRO A 366 10.84 -40.51 2.44
N LEU A 367 10.45 -39.26 2.20
CA LEU A 367 11.29 -38.27 1.54
C LEU A 367 11.85 -37.25 2.56
N PRO A 368 13.01 -36.62 2.26
CA PRO A 368 13.45 -35.45 3.00
C PRO A 368 12.42 -34.34 2.95
N VAL A 369 12.17 -33.64 4.08
CA VAL A 369 11.22 -32.56 4.17
C VAL A 369 11.94 -31.22 4.25
N MET A 370 11.55 -30.28 3.39
CA MET A 370 11.93 -28.88 3.50
C MET A 370 10.69 -28.10 3.93
N MET A 371 10.82 -27.33 5.03
CA MET A 371 9.78 -26.42 5.51
C MET A 371 10.28 -24.96 5.37
N TRP A 372 9.43 -24.06 4.89
CA TRP A 372 9.73 -22.63 4.77
C TRP A 372 8.56 -21.75 5.19
#